data_4f344eb4f837624e9095a0ba5a2ec88a
#
_entry.id   4f344eb4f837624e9095a0ba5a2ec88a
#
_cell.length_a   1.000
_cell.length_b   1.000
_cell.length_c   1.000
_cell.angle_alpha   90.00
_cell.angle_beta   90.00
_cell.angle_gamma   90.00
#
_symmetry.space_group_name_H-M   'P 1'
#
loop_
_entity.id
_entity.type
_entity.pdbx_description
1 polymer ?
#
loop_
_entity_poly.entity_id
_entity_poly.type
_entity_poly.pdbx_seq_one_letter_code
_entity_poly.pdbx_strand_id
1 'polypeptide(L)'
;MSSLFFPRRTIHLDFHTGPDVPNVGASFDPESFAATFAAAHVDSVTVFAKCHHGRLYYDTNRPERHPGLASDLDLLGEQVAALHAVGIRAPVYLSVQVDEYAATTHPEWVAQHPDLRLVRWGESGRTDGSAFVPGWHVLDMSSPYQDYLADQTVDVLEHL
;
A
#
# COMPACT_ATOMS: atom_id res chain seq x y z
N MET A 1 22.61 22.74 -10.24
CA MET A 1 22.82 21.32 -9.92
C MET A 1 22.20 21.11 -8.55
N SER A 2 21.04 20.44 -8.47
CA SER A 2 20.49 20.08 -7.16
C SER A 2 21.40 19.00 -6.55
N SER A 3 21.99 19.29 -5.39
CA SER A 3 22.74 18.28 -4.66
C SER A 3 21.82 17.10 -4.37
N LEU A 4 22.25 15.88 -4.69
CA LEU A 4 21.57 14.67 -4.26
C LEU A 4 21.56 14.66 -2.73
N PHE A 5 20.43 15.06 -2.17
CA PHE A 5 20.22 15.00 -0.72
C PHE A 5 19.69 13.61 -0.38
N PHE A 6 20.46 12.85 0.39
CA PHE A 6 20.00 11.58 0.95
C PHE A 6 19.31 11.82 2.29
N PRO A 7 18.04 11.40 2.45
CA PRO A 7 17.35 11.55 3.72
C PRO A 7 18.05 10.70 4.80
N ARG A 8 18.23 11.28 5.99
CA ARG A 8 18.90 10.61 7.12
C ARG A 8 17.93 10.03 8.14
N ARG A 9 16.75 10.67 8.27
CA ARG A 9 15.65 10.25 9.14
C ARG A 9 14.46 9.93 8.26
N THR A 10 14.24 8.65 8.06
CA THR A 10 13.16 8.15 7.22
C THR A 10 12.18 7.34 8.07
N ILE A 11 10.89 7.49 7.78
CA ILE A 11 9.83 6.70 8.37
C ILE A 11 9.11 5.95 7.27
N HIS A 12 8.85 4.68 7.48
CA HIS A 12 7.94 3.89 6.70
C HIS A 12 6.63 3.78 7.48
N LEU A 13 5.58 4.46 6.99
CA LEU A 13 4.25 4.33 7.57
C LEU A 13 3.62 3.05 7.04
N ASP A 14 3.85 1.96 7.76
CA ASP A 14 3.22 0.68 7.44
C ASP A 14 1.71 0.76 7.66
N PHE A 15 0.95 0.70 6.55
CA PHE A 15 -0.49 0.97 6.55
C PHE A 15 -1.25 -0.12 5.79
N HIS A 16 -1.74 -1.10 6.53
CA HIS A 16 -2.51 -2.22 6.01
C HIS A 16 -3.89 -2.27 6.65
N THR A 17 -4.93 -1.90 5.89
CA THR A 17 -6.32 -1.95 6.33
C THR A 17 -7.11 -2.95 5.49
N GLY A 18 -7.79 -3.88 6.16
CA GLY A 18 -8.68 -4.82 5.49
C GLY A 18 -9.94 -4.13 4.95
N PRO A 19 -10.59 -4.70 3.94
CA PRO A 19 -11.76 -4.09 3.29
C PRO A 19 -12.95 -3.86 4.24
N ASP A 20 -12.99 -4.59 5.35
CA ASP A 20 -14.06 -4.49 6.36
C ASP A 20 -13.82 -3.36 7.39
N VAL A 21 -12.66 -2.68 7.35
CA VAL A 21 -12.37 -1.56 8.24
C VAL A 21 -13.10 -0.32 7.73
N PRO A 22 -14.08 0.21 8.48
CA PRO A 22 -14.81 1.41 8.09
C PRO A 22 -14.02 2.68 8.44
N ASN A 23 -14.42 3.79 7.83
CA ASN A 23 -13.93 5.14 8.18
C ASN A 23 -12.41 5.29 8.11
N VAL A 24 -11.77 4.60 7.17
CA VAL A 24 -10.33 4.72 6.93
C VAL A 24 -10.00 6.18 6.57
N GLY A 25 -9.07 6.77 7.31
CA GLY A 25 -8.68 8.16 7.11
C GLY A 25 -9.64 9.22 7.68
N ALA A 26 -10.78 8.84 8.29
CA ALA A 26 -11.80 9.81 8.73
C ALA A 26 -11.31 10.83 9.78
N SER A 27 -10.24 10.52 10.49
CA SER A 27 -9.60 11.44 11.45
C SER A 27 -8.29 12.01 10.92
N PHE A 28 -8.01 11.86 9.61
CA PHE A 28 -6.81 12.41 9.02
C PHE A 28 -6.90 13.93 8.97
N ASP A 29 -5.89 14.58 9.51
CA ASP A 29 -5.69 16.02 9.45
C ASP A 29 -4.31 16.29 8.85
N PRO A 30 -4.24 16.80 7.61
CA PRO A 30 -2.98 16.94 6.87
C PRO A 30 -1.99 17.91 7.56
N GLU A 31 -2.49 18.95 8.22
CA GLU A 31 -1.64 19.93 8.90
C GLU A 31 -0.97 19.30 10.13
N SER A 32 -1.73 18.67 11.00
CA SER A 32 -1.21 17.97 12.19
C SER A 32 -0.29 16.82 11.81
N PHE A 33 -0.61 16.09 10.73
CA PHE A 33 0.20 15.01 10.19
C PHE A 33 1.59 15.53 9.80
N ALA A 34 1.67 16.54 8.94
CA ALA A 34 2.92 17.12 8.48
C ALA A 34 3.73 17.78 9.62
N ALA A 35 3.04 18.52 10.51
CA ALA A 35 3.67 19.18 11.65
C ALA A 35 4.34 18.18 12.61
N THR A 36 3.75 17.00 12.82
CA THR A 36 4.30 15.94 13.66
C THR A 36 5.66 15.47 13.13
N PHE A 37 5.77 15.19 11.85
CA PHE A 37 7.04 14.76 11.25
C PHE A 37 8.06 15.88 11.15
N ALA A 38 7.64 17.11 10.89
CA ALA A 38 8.52 18.28 10.89
C ALA A 38 9.12 18.54 12.28
N ALA A 39 8.32 18.46 13.36
CA ALA A 39 8.77 18.58 14.73
C ALA A 39 9.77 17.48 15.13
N ALA A 40 9.61 16.27 14.58
CA ALA A 40 10.54 15.16 14.77
C ALA A 40 11.78 15.25 13.85
N HIS A 41 11.91 16.29 13.03
CA HIS A 41 12.98 16.48 12.07
C HIS A 41 13.14 15.32 11.08
N VAL A 42 12.04 14.74 10.63
CA VAL A 42 12.01 13.68 9.61
C VAL A 42 12.29 14.26 8.24
N ASP A 43 13.10 13.56 7.43
CA ASP A 43 13.48 13.99 6.09
C ASP A 43 12.63 13.32 4.99
N SER A 44 12.04 12.17 5.29
CA SER A 44 11.26 11.38 4.33
C SER A 44 10.26 10.45 5.04
N VAL A 45 9.04 10.40 4.53
CA VAL A 45 7.97 9.51 5.02
C VAL A 45 7.42 8.72 3.84
N THR A 46 7.53 7.38 3.88
CA THR A 46 6.90 6.52 2.89
C THR A 46 5.41 6.41 3.22
N VAL A 47 4.56 6.79 2.26
CA VAL A 47 3.10 6.70 2.33
C VAL A 47 2.58 5.62 1.38
N PHE A 48 1.37 5.13 1.59
CA PHE A 48 0.86 3.96 0.89
C PHE A 48 -0.19 4.32 -0.16
N ALA A 49 0.07 4.01 -1.43
CA ALA A 49 -0.95 3.99 -2.48
C ALA A 49 -1.76 2.69 -2.44
N LYS A 50 -1.08 1.55 -2.22
CA LYS A 50 -1.70 0.22 -2.16
C LYS A 50 -1.05 -0.65 -1.09
N CYS A 51 -1.86 -1.32 -0.26
CA CYS A 51 -1.39 -2.30 0.73
C CYS A 51 -1.52 -3.75 0.25
N HIS A 52 -1.14 -4.72 1.10
CA HIS A 52 -1.23 -6.15 0.80
C HIS A 52 -2.66 -6.68 0.62
N HIS A 53 -3.67 -5.98 1.15
CA HIS A 53 -5.07 -6.29 0.86
C HIS A 53 -5.48 -5.95 -0.58
N GLY A 54 -4.58 -5.33 -1.38
CA GLY A 54 -4.86 -4.89 -2.75
C GLY A 54 -5.75 -3.64 -2.81
N ARG A 55 -5.87 -2.89 -1.70
CA ARG A 55 -6.73 -1.72 -1.61
C ARG A 55 -5.93 -0.43 -1.81
N LEU A 56 -6.54 0.48 -2.60
CA LEU A 56 -6.01 1.78 -2.97
C LEU A 56 -6.54 2.87 -2.03
N TYR A 57 -5.65 3.80 -1.63
CA TYR A 57 -5.94 4.84 -0.62
C TYR A 57 -6.00 6.25 -1.21
N TYR A 58 -6.41 6.41 -2.46
CA TYR A 58 -6.53 7.69 -3.13
C TYR A 58 -7.85 7.80 -3.92
N ASP A 59 -8.14 8.99 -4.40
CA ASP A 59 -9.32 9.24 -5.22
C ASP A 59 -9.12 8.65 -6.62
N THR A 60 -9.74 7.51 -6.85
CA THR A 60 -9.70 6.77 -8.12
C THR A 60 -11.04 6.09 -8.38
N ASN A 61 -11.37 5.91 -9.65
CA ASN A 61 -12.53 5.14 -10.09
C ASN A 61 -12.28 3.63 -10.15
N ARG A 62 -11.10 3.18 -9.78
CA ARG A 62 -10.75 1.75 -9.80
C ARG A 62 -11.54 0.98 -8.73
N PRO A 63 -11.97 -0.26 -9.03
CA PRO A 63 -12.73 -1.08 -8.09
C PRO A 63 -11.92 -1.48 -6.83
N GLU A 64 -10.61 -1.35 -6.89
CA GLU A 64 -9.69 -1.59 -5.78
C GLU A 64 -9.69 -0.48 -4.73
N ARG A 65 -10.27 0.70 -5.02
CA ARG A 65 -10.38 1.78 -4.03
C ARG A 65 -10.91 1.22 -2.71
N HIS A 66 -10.30 1.59 -1.59
CA HIS A 66 -10.68 1.06 -0.29
C HIS A 66 -12.13 1.45 0.06
N PRO A 67 -13.03 0.50 0.32
CA PRO A 67 -14.44 0.79 0.54
C PRO A 67 -14.73 1.60 1.81
N GLY A 68 -13.78 1.59 2.77
CA GLY A 68 -13.87 2.39 4.00
C GLY A 68 -13.40 3.82 3.88
N LEU A 69 -12.82 4.25 2.73
CA LEU A 69 -12.52 5.65 2.47
C LEU A 69 -13.80 6.44 2.17
N ALA A 70 -13.95 7.64 2.74
CA ALA A 70 -14.99 8.56 2.33
C ALA A 70 -14.86 8.89 0.84
N SER A 71 -15.98 9.13 0.16
CA SER A 71 -16.00 9.34 -1.30
C SER A 71 -15.23 10.57 -1.76
N ASP A 72 -15.07 11.55 -0.89
CA ASP A 72 -14.39 12.83 -1.09
C ASP A 72 -12.95 12.85 -0.51
N LEU A 73 -12.48 11.75 0.08
CA LEU A 73 -11.15 11.68 0.67
C LEU A 73 -10.12 11.12 -0.31
N ASP A 74 -9.13 11.92 -0.63
CA ASP A 74 -7.88 11.52 -1.30
C ASP A 74 -6.75 11.41 -0.27
N LEU A 75 -6.73 10.31 0.50
CA LEU A 75 -5.79 10.16 1.60
C LEU A 75 -4.33 10.21 1.14
N LEU A 76 -3.99 9.58 0.02
CA LEU A 76 -2.63 9.59 -0.51
C LEU A 76 -2.22 10.99 -0.99
N GLY A 77 -3.03 11.63 -1.83
CA GLY A 77 -2.72 12.96 -2.36
C GLY A 77 -2.57 14.00 -1.26
N GLU A 78 -3.47 13.98 -0.26
CA GLU A 78 -3.41 14.87 0.90
C GLU A 78 -2.15 14.63 1.75
N GLN A 79 -1.74 13.36 1.98
CA GLN A 79 -0.50 13.03 2.68
C GLN A 79 0.73 13.55 1.94
N VAL A 80 0.80 13.33 0.62
CA VAL A 80 1.91 13.78 -0.22
C VAL A 80 1.99 15.31 -0.22
N ALA A 81 0.88 16.00 -0.45
CA ALA A 81 0.81 17.45 -0.46
C ALA A 81 1.23 18.06 0.89
N ALA A 82 0.75 17.53 2.00
CA ALA A 82 1.06 17.99 3.34
C ALA A 82 2.56 17.84 3.67
N LEU A 83 3.16 16.69 3.34
CA LEU A 83 4.60 16.46 3.55
C LEU A 83 5.46 17.38 2.68
N HIS A 84 5.11 17.54 1.42
CA HIS A 84 5.83 18.45 0.50
C HIS A 84 5.75 19.90 0.96
N ALA A 85 4.62 20.35 1.51
CA ALA A 85 4.45 21.71 2.02
C ALA A 85 5.45 22.07 3.14
N VAL A 86 5.92 21.08 3.90
CA VAL A 86 6.93 21.25 4.96
C VAL A 86 8.33 20.76 4.54
N GLY A 87 8.56 20.47 3.26
CA GLY A 87 9.85 20.08 2.70
C GLY A 87 10.27 18.64 2.99
N ILE A 88 9.34 17.77 3.39
CA ILE A 88 9.57 16.34 3.63
C ILE A 88 9.27 15.56 2.34
N ARG A 89 10.13 14.60 1.98
CA ARG A 89 9.91 13.71 0.84
C ARG A 89 8.85 12.67 1.16
N ALA A 90 8.02 12.35 0.18
CA ALA A 90 6.95 11.37 0.30
C ALA A 90 7.10 10.23 -0.75
N PRO A 91 8.05 9.28 -0.58
CA PRO A 91 8.05 8.08 -1.41
C PRO A 91 6.73 7.33 -1.28
N VAL A 92 6.22 6.83 -2.41
CA VAL A 92 4.95 6.13 -2.44
C VAL A 92 5.18 4.63 -2.51
N TYR A 93 4.60 3.90 -1.57
CA TYR A 93 4.62 2.45 -1.54
C TYR A 93 3.43 1.88 -2.30
N LEU A 94 3.71 0.89 -3.12
CA LEU A 94 2.71 0.11 -3.84
C LEU A 94 3.08 -1.37 -3.68
N SER A 95 2.19 -2.15 -3.06
CA SER A 95 2.42 -3.57 -2.84
C SER A 95 2.56 -4.31 -4.16
N VAL A 96 3.66 -5.08 -4.31
CA VAL A 96 3.97 -5.92 -5.47
C VAL A 96 3.94 -7.37 -5.03
N GLN A 97 3.40 -8.26 -5.85
CA GLN A 97 3.22 -9.71 -5.62
C GLN A 97 2.28 -10.09 -4.48
N VAL A 98 2.10 -9.26 -3.45
CA VAL A 98 1.14 -9.52 -2.38
C VAL A 98 -0.07 -8.62 -2.59
N ASP A 99 -1.19 -9.22 -3.01
CA ASP A 99 -2.40 -8.50 -3.42
C ASP A 99 -3.62 -9.42 -3.28
N GLU A 100 -4.28 -9.35 -2.11
CA GLU A 100 -5.42 -10.22 -1.82
C GLU A 100 -6.66 -9.91 -2.68
N TYR A 101 -6.82 -8.65 -3.12
CA TYR A 101 -7.89 -8.30 -4.03
C TYR A 101 -7.70 -9.00 -5.39
N ALA A 102 -6.51 -8.88 -5.97
CA ALA A 102 -6.19 -9.54 -7.23
C ALA A 102 -6.24 -11.08 -7.08
N ALA A 103 -5.72 -11.63 -5.99
CA ALA A 103 -5.77 -13.07 -5.73
C ALA A 103 -7.19 -13.62 -5.62
N THR A 104 -8.13 -12.81 -5.10
CA THR A 104 -9.54 -13.20 -4.95
C THR A 104 -10.32 -13.06 -6.26
N THR A 105 -10.05 -12.00 -7.02
CA THR A 105 -10.74 -11.74 -8.30
C THR A 105 -10.16 -12.55 -9.46
N HIS A 106 -8.88 -12.90 -9.37
CA HIS A 106 -8.12 -13.63 -10.38
C HIS A 106 -7.29 -14.75 -9.74
N PRO A 107 -7.93 -15.80 -9.20
CA PRO A 107 -7.22 -16.90 -8.53
C PRO A 107 -6.22 -17.62 -9.44
N GLU A 108 -6.40 -17.56 -10.75
CA GLU A 108 -5.48 -18.10 -11.76
C GLU A 108 -4.14 -17.34 -11.84
N TRP A 109 -4.05 -16.15 -11.23
CA TRP A 109 -2.81 -15.38 -11.16
C TRP A 109 -1.97 -15.70 -9.91
N VAL A 110 -2.50 -16.50 -8.99
CA VAL A 110 -1.77 -16.85 -7.77
C VAL A 110 -0.68 -17.87 -8.10
N ALA A 111 0.53 -17.60 -7.63
CA ALA A 111 1.66 -18.50 -7.82
C ALA A 111 1.41 -19.87 -7.18
N GLN A 112 1.89 -20.92 -7.82
CA GLN A 112 1.71 -22.30 -7.38
C GLN A 112 3.05 -23.02 -7.22
N HIS A 113 3.14 -23.86 -6.22
CA HIS A 113 4.19 -24.85 -6.10
C HIS A 113 4.02 -25.98 -7.15
N PRO A 114 5.07 -26.77 -7.44
CA PRO A 114 4.94 -27.90 -8.37
C PRO A 114 3.88 -28.94 -8.00
N ASP A 115 3.48 -29.02 -6.72
CA ASP A 115 2.42 -29.87 -6.20
C ASP A 115 1.02 -29.21 -6.21
N LEU A 116 0.88 -28.10 -6.92
CA LEU A 116 -0.33 -27.30 -7.10
C LEU A 116 -0.85 -26.58 -5.83
N ARG A 117 -0.11 -26.58 -4.73
CA ARG A 117 -0.45 -25.73 -3.59
C ARG A 117 -0.17 -24.26 -3.92
N LEU A 118 -1.05 -23.37 -3.46
CA LEU A 118 -0.85 -21.93 -3.62
C LEU A 118 0.34 -21.45 -2.79
N VAL A 119 1.17 -20.57 -3.37
CA VAL A 119 2.26 -19.92 -2.64
C VAL A 119 1.69 -18.86 -1.70
N ARG A 120 2.11 -18.92 -0.43
CA ARG A 120 1.73 -17.93 0.58
C ARG A 120 2.95 -17.39 1.29
N TRP A 121 2.98 -16.07 1.48
CA TRP A 121 4.00 -15.40 2.25
C TRP A 121 3.51 -15.15 3.69
N GLY A 122 4.38 -15.39 4.66
CA GLY A 122 4.04 -15.24 6.08
C GLY A 122 3.14 -16.36 6.63
N GLU A 123 2.95 -17.45 5.86
CA GLU A 123 2.31 -18.65 6.39
C GLU A 123 3.15 -19.22 7.54
N SER A 124 2.60 -19.27 8.73
CA SER A 124 3.25 -19.95 9.86
C SER A 124 2.75 -21.38 9.95
N GLY A 125 3.57 -22.30 9.44
CA GLY A 125 3.40 -23.73 9.74
C GLY A 125 3.68 -23.98 11.22
N ARG A 126 2.70 -24.54 11.96
CA ARG A 126 2.81 -24.65 13.40
C ARG A 126 3.11 -26.02 13.87
N THR A 127 4.27 -26.08 14.52
CA THR A 127 4.67 -27.20 15.36
C THR A 127 4.39 -26.95 16.85
N ASP A 128 3.97 -25.73 17.22
CA ASP A 128 3.84 -25.28 18.62
C ASP A 128 2.38 -25.23 19.16
N GLY A 129 1.41 -25.64 18.34
CA GLY A 129 -0.02 -25.64 18.73
C GLY A 129 -0.73 -24.30 18.71
N SER A 130 -0.04 -23.22 18.33
CA SER A 130 -0.63 -21.90 18.15
C SER A 130 -1.57 -21.84 16.92
N ALA A 131 -2.59 -20.85 16.74
CA ALA A 131 -3.57 -20.84 15.67
C ALA A 131 -2.92 -20.63 14.28
N PHE A 132 -3.27 -21.40 13.26
CA PHE A 132 -2.77 -21.25 11.89
C PHE A 132 -3.03 -19.82 11.36
N VAL A 133 -1.99 -19.16 10.85
CA VAL A 133 -2.11 -17.90 10.13
C VAL A 133 -1.94 -18.22 8.64
N PRO A 134 -2.97 -18.01 7.80
CA PRO A 134 -2.96 -18.43 6.40
C PRO A 134 -1.93 -17.68 5.53
N GLY A 135 -1.34 -16.60 6.02
CA GLY A 135 -0.42 -15.78 5.23
C GLY A 135 -1.12 -15.09 4.05
N TRP A 136 -0.33 -14.36 3.27
CA TRP A 136 -0.77 -13.62 2.09
C TRP A 136 -0.57 -14.44 0.81
N HIS A 137 -1.48 -14.39 -0.14
CA HIS A 137 -1.27 -14.97 -1.45
C HIS A 137 -0.15 -14.23 -2.20
N VAL A 138 0.68 -14.98 -2.90
CA VAL A 138 1.74 -14.43 -3.74
C VAL A 138 1.31 -14.56 -5.20
N LEU A 139 1.26 -13.43 -5.93
CA LEU A 139 0.89 -13.40 -7.33
C LEU A 139 2.08 -13.80 -8.21
N ASP A 140 1.80 -14.52 -9.30
CA ASP A 140 2.79 -14.90 -10.31
C ASP A 140 3.06 -13.73 -11.25
N MET A 141 4.29 -13.20 -11.20
CA MET A 141 4.71 -12.09 -12.07
C MET A 141 4.85 -12.48 -13.56
N SER A 142 4.74 -13.77 -13.90
CA SER A 142 4.64 -14.21 -15.30
C SER A 142 3.20 -14.28 -15.82
N SER A 143 2.21 -14.06 -14.94
CA SER A 143 0.79 -14.00 -15.28
C SER A 143 0.38 -12.59 -15.74
N PRO A 144 -0.85 -12.38 -16.23
CA PRO A 144 -1.40 -11.05 -16.54
C PRO A 144 -1.42 -10.07 -15.35
N TYR A 145 -1.13 -10.52 -14.12
CA TYR A 145 -0.95 -9.66 -12.96
C TYR A 145 0.12 -8.59 -13.18
N GLN A 146 1.15 -8.88 -14.00
CA GLN A 146 2.18 -7.89 -14.31
C GLN A 146 1.59 -6.66 -15.03
N ASP A 147 0.72 -6.86 -16.00
CA ASP A 147 0.07 -5.77 -16.74
C ASP A 147 -0.90 -5.01 -15.83
N TYR A 148 -1.69 -5.74 -15.03
CA TYR A 148 -2.58 -5.14 -14.03
C TYR A 148 -1.82 -4.25 -13.03
N LEU A 149 -0.66 -4.69 -12.53
CA LEU A 149 0.19 -3.91 -11.63
C LEU A 149 0.79 -2.68 -12.32
N ALA A 150 1.18 -2.82 -13.61
CA ALA A 150 1.68 -1.69 -14.40
C ALA A 150 0.59 -0.62 -14.57
N ASP A 151 -0.64 -1.01 -14.90
CA ASP A 151 -1.78 -0.10 -15.02
C ASP A 151 -2.09 0.63 -13.71
N GLN A 152 -2.03 -0.08 -12.57
CA GLN A 152 -2.17 0.56 -11.26
C GLN A 152 -1.04 1.56 -10.98
N THR A 153 0.18 1.22 -11.38
CA THR A 153 1.35 2.10 -11.18
C THR A 153 1.20 3.39 -12.01
N VAL A 154 0.73 3.27 -13.25
CA VAL A 154 0.43 4.42 -14.11
C VAL A 154 -0.66 5.30 -13.49
N ASP A 155 -1.77 4.68 -13.04
CA ASP A 155 -2.88 5.39 -12.37
C ASP A 155 -2.38 6.22 -11.16
N VAL A 156 -1.51 5.65 -10.32
CA VAL A 156 -0.91 6.37 -9.19
C VAL A 156 -0.02 7.54 -9.65
N LEU A 157 0.79 7.32 -10.70
CA LEU A 157 1.70 8.35 -11.22
C LEU A 157 0.97 9.50 -11.91
N GLU A 158 -0.16 9.22 -12.57
CA GLU A 158 -1.01 10.24 -13.19
C GLU A 158 -1.85 11.00 -12.16
N HIS A 159 -2.12 10.36 -11.02
CA HIS A 159 -2.87 10.96 -9.92
C HIS A 159 -2.04 11.97 -9.11
N LEU A 160 -0.72 11.76 -8.94
CA LEU A 160 0.19 12.58 -8.13
C LEU A 160 0.91 13.66 -8.94
#